data_99c6abced4b20831bc5cd1a39f74242a
#
_entry.id   99c6abced4b20831bc5cd1a39f74242a
#
_cell.length_a   1.000
_cell.length_b   1.000
_cell.length_c   1.000
_cell.angle_alpha   90.00
_cell.angle_beta   90.00
_cell.angle_gamma   90.00
#
_symmetry.space_group_name_H-M   'P 1'
#
loop_
_entity.id
_entity.type
_entity.pdbx_description
1 polymer ?
#
loop_
_entity_poly.entity_id
_entity_poly.type
_entity_poly.pdbx_seq_one_letter_code
_entity_poly.pdbx_strand_id
1 'polypeptide(L)'
;GKQQLFSPQGSRYLAVKPLFELYAQYQWQLSQHESENVFGKDQQEWLQKTLTESKTKFRVIGSSVMPTEGIFNLTTTPGLPAAYQNVFVYDLDGWDGFPNKRQELLDFLASNNIQNTFFVAGDIHGGFVSVLGGAVPALTTPAISSGTLQESIGESALALGFPIDSPAYAKVVANLDKTLQEGNPAITFSASDQHGFVIVEVGETDAQATFHLISQSEV
;
A
#
# COMPACT_ATOMS: atom_id res chain seq x y z
N GLY A 1 -6.50 22.95 9.42
CA GLY A 1 -5.79 21.96 10.12
C GLY A 1 -6.31 20.55 9.97
N LYS A 2 -7.03 20.00 10.96
CA LYS A 2 -7.46 18.58 10.96
C LYS A 2 -8.42 18.21 9.82
N GLN A 3 -9.21 19.14 9.30
CA GLN A 3 -10.12 18.91 8.18
C GLN A 3 -9.43 18.65 6.83
N GLN A 4 -8.16 19.01 6.71
CA GLN A 4 -7.42 18.84 5.45
C GLN A 4 -6.81 17.43 5.29
N LEU A 5 -6.66 16.66 6.38
CA LEU A 5 -6.06 15.32 6.34
C LEU A 5 -6.90 14.31 5.55
N PHE A 6 -8.23 14.49 5.50
CA PHE A 6 -9.17 13.62 4.81
C PHE A 6 -10.09 14.39 3.86
N SER A 7 -9.57 15.46 3.24
CA SER A 7 -10.34 16.23 2.25
C SER A 7 -10.64 15.37 1.00
N PRO A 8 -11.88 15.35 0.49
CA PRO A 8 -12.20 14.63 -0.74
C PRO A 8 -11.52 15.21 -1.99
N GLN A 9 -10.97 16.43 -1.91
CA GLN A 9 -10.16 17.02 -2.98
C GLN A 9 -8.71 16.53 -2.96
N GLY A 10 -8.29 15.87 -1.91
CA GLY A 10 -6.95 15.33 -1.71
C GLY A 10 -6.33 15.78 -0.40
N SER A 11 -5.49 14.93 0.13
CA SER A 11 -4.72 15.13 1.36
C SER A 11 -3.46 14.27 1.32
N ARG A 12 -2.66 14.34 2.38
CA ARG A 12 -1.50 13.46 2.59
C ARG A 12 -1.87 11.97 2.58
N TYR A 13 -3.07 11.61 3.03
CA TYR A 13 -3.49 10.23 3.18
C TYR A 13 -4.54 9.77 2.17
N LEU A 14 -5.18 10.69 1.47
CA LEU A 14 -6.26 10.34 0.56
C LEU A 14 -6.30 11.31 -0.61
N ALA A 15 -6.32 10.79 -1.83
CA ALA A 15 -6.53 11.61 -3.02
C ALA A 15 -7.44 10.89 -4.02
N VAL A 16 -8.16 11.67 -4.82
CA VAL A 16 -8.91 11.13 -5.97
C VAL A 16 -7.90 10.57 -6.98
N LYS A 17 -7.86 9.25 -7.12
CA LYS A 17 -6.83 8.51 -7.85
C LYS A 17 -6.57 9.06 -9.26
N PRO A 18 -7.55 9.21 -10.17
CA PRO A 18 -7.27 9.68 -11.53
C PRO A 18 -6.66 11.08 -11.60
N LEU A 19 -7.03 11.97 -10.68
CA LEU A 19 -6.49 13.33 -10.63
C LEU A 19 -5.08 13.34 -10.08
N PHE A 20 -4.83 12.54 -9.05
CA PHE A 20 -3.52 12.41 -8.44
C PHE A 20 -2.50 11.81 -9.42
N GLU A 21 -2.85 10.73 -10.09
CA GLU A 21 -1.97 10.07 -11.07
C GLU A 21 -1.63 10.98 -12.25
N LEU A 22 -2.62 11.73 -12.77
CA LEU A 22 -2.39 12.71 -13.81
C LEU A 22 -1.42 13.81 -13.35
N TYR A 23 -1.59 14.31 -12.13
CA TYR A 23 -0.70 15.29 -11.53
C TYR A 23 0.70 14.72 -11.31
N ALA A 24 0.82 13.52 -10.72
CA ALA A 24 2.09 12.84 -10.48
C ALA A 24 2.85 12.62 -11.80
N GLN A 25 2.16 12.14 -12.83
CA GLN A 25 2.75 11.94 -14.15
C GLN A 25 3.21 13.27 -14.79
N TYR A 26 2.42 14.34 -14.68
CA TYR A 26 2.79 15.65 -15.17
C TYR A 26 4.06 16.18 -14.46
N GLN A 27 4.11 16.10 -13.14
CA GLN A 27 5.28 16.52 -12.35
C GLN A 27 6.51 15.66 -12.68
N TRP A 28 6.34 14.36 -12.87
CA TRP A 28 7.38 13.42 -13.24
C TRP A 28 8.04 13.83 -14.58
N GLN A 29 7.24 14.14 -15.59
CA GLN A 29 7.75 14.59 -16.88
C GLN A 29 8.39 15.98 -16.79
N LEU A 30 7.75 16.93 -16.12
CA LEU A 30 8.23 18.30 -15.96
C LEU A 30 9.58 18.36 -15.23
N SER A 31 9.77 17.53 -14.23
CA SER A 31 11.01 17.44 -13.43
C SER A 31 12.10 16.57 -14.06
N GLN A 32 11.88 16.03 -15.27
CA GLN A 32 12.79 15.06 -15.89
C GLN A 32 13.03 13.83 -14.99
N HIS A 33 11.95 13.33 -14.38
CA HIS A 33 11.91 12.13 -13.52
C HIS A 33 12.49 12.33 -12.10
N GLU A 34 12.60 13.57 -11.63
CA GLU A 34 13.16 13.89 -10.31
C GLU A 34 12.09 14.23 -9.26
N SER A 35 10.80 14.34 -9.62
CA SER A 35 9.74 14.76 -8.68
C SER A 35 9.42 13.74 -7.58
N GLU A 36 9.64 12.46 -7.84
CA GLU A 36 9.35 11.36 -6.90
C GLU A 36 10.64 10.78 -6.34
N ASN A 37 11.42 11.61 -5.67
CA ASN A 37 12.73 11.25 -5.16
C ASN A 37 12.64 10.55 -3.79
N VAL A 38 12.16 9.29 -3.78
CA VAL A 38 11.98 8.47 -2.55
C VAL A 38 13.32 8.11 -1.93
N PHE A 39 14.32 7.75 -2.74
CA PHE A 39 15.58 7.21 -2.26
C PHE A 39 16.73 8.24 -2.21
N GLY A 40 16.64 9.32 -3.00
CA GLY A 40 17.82 10.05 -3.37
C GLY A 40 18.69 9.28 -4.38
N LYS A 41 19.52 9.99 -5.09
CA LYS A 41 20.31 9.46 -6.20
C LYS A 41 21.28 8.36 -5.75
N ASP A 42 22.02 8.61 -4.70
CA ASP A 42 23.06 7.69 -4.22
C ASP A 42 22.47 6.35 -3.76
N GLN A 43 21.33 6.39 -3.05
CA GLN A 43 20.66 5.18 -2.60
C GLN A 43 20.04 4.41 -3.75
N GLN A 44 19.48 5.10 -4.74
CA GLN A 44 18.95 4.47 -5.95
C GLN A 44 20.05 3.75 -6.73
N GLU A 45 21.19 4.41 -6.97
CA GLU A 45 22.34 3.83 -7.65
C GLU A 45 22.88 2.60 -6.88
N TRP A 46 22.97 2.72 -5.57
CA TRP A 46 23.38 1.61 -4.70
C TRP A 46 22.41 0.42 -4.80
N LEU A 47 21.10 0.67 -4.74
CA LEU A 47 20.07 -0.37 -4.81
C LEU A 47 20.14 -1.09 -6.16
N GLN A 48 20.16 -0.35 -7.25
CA GLN A 48 20.21 -0.89 -8.62
C GLN A 48 21.48 -1.71 -8.83
N LYS A 49 22.64 -1.21 -8.39
CA LYS A 49 23.91 -1.94 -8.45
C LYS A 49 23.85 -3.22 -7.63
N THR A 50 23.38 -3.14 -6.38
CA THR A 50 23.29 -4.30 -5.47
C THR A 50 22.39 -5.39 -6.05
N LEU A 51 21.24 -5.02 -6.59
CA LEU A 51 20.30 -5.97 -7.19
C LEU A 51 20.89 -6.63 -8.44
N THR A 52 21.61 -5.87 -9.28
CA THR A 52 22.21 -6.38 -10.52
C THR A 52 23.42 -7.29 -10.24
N GLU A 53 24.28 -6.92 -9.30
CA GLU A 53 25.50 -7.66 -8.98
C GLU A 53 25.27 -8.87 -8.07
N SER A 54 24.14 -8.95 -7.39
CA SER A 54 23.80 -10.03 -6.47
C SER A 54 23.79 -11.39 -7.17
N LYS A 55 24.51 -12.35 -6.57
CA LYS A 55 24.54 -13.76 -7.01
C LYS A 55 23.63 -14.66 -6.17
N THR A 56 22.93 -14.09 -5.21
CA THR A 56 22.01 -14.85 -4.35
C THR A 56 20.79 -15.31 -5.14
N LYS A 57 20.22 -16.44 -4.73
CA LYS A 57 19.02 -16.99 -5.35
C LYS A 57 17.79 -16.10 -5.08
N PHE A 58 17.66 -15.60 -3.86
CA PHE A 58 16.60 -14.71 -3.44
C PHE A 58 17.16 -13.33 -3.08
N ARG A 59 16.35 -12.31 -3.31
CA ARG A 59 16.62 -10.92 -2.94
C ARG A 59 15.46 -10.40 -2.13
N VAL A 60 15.73 -9.86 -0.96
CA VAL A 60 14.72 -9.30 -0.07
C VAL A 60 14.92 -7.79 -0.02
N ILE A 61 13.90 -7.04 -0.37
CA ILE A 61 13.88 -5.58 -0.27
C ILE A 61 13.06 -5.20 0.97
N GLY A 62 13.74 -4.72 2.01
CA GLY A 62 13.09 -4.13 3.18
C GLY A 62 12.59 -2.73 2.83
N SER A 63 11.28 -2.53 2.88
CA SER A 63 10.65 -1.22 2.71
C SER A 63 10.10 -0.72 4.04
N SER A 64 10.34 0.55 4.37
CA SER A 64 9.80 1.16 5.59
C SER A 64 8.28 1.32 5.55
N VAL A 65 7.69 1.37 4.35
CA VAL A 65 6.25 1.53 4.12
C VAL A 65 5.75 0.50 3.12
N MET A 66 4.44 0.24 3.13
CA MET A 66 3.80 -0.73 2.25
C MET A 66 4.00 -0.36 0.76
N PRO A 67 4.55 -1.26 -0.08
CA PRO A 67 4.75 -0.99 -1.50
C PRO A 67 3.50 -1.23 -2.35
N THR A 68 2.48 -1.86 -1.77
CA THR A 68 1.21 -2.20 -2.43
C THR A 68 0.27 -1.01 -2.43
N GLU A 69 -0.37 -0.74 -3.55
CA GLU A 69 -1.31 0.36 -3.68
C GLU A 69 -2.61 0.08 -2.91
N GLY A 70 -3.00 1.01 -2.03
CA GLY A 70 -4.28 1.00 -1.32
C GLY A 70 -5.35 1.76 -2.12
N ILE A 71 -6.34 1.05 -2.67
CA ILE A 71 -7.39 1.66 -3.49
C ILE A 71 -8.77 1.48 -2.85
N PHE A 72 -9.47 2.60 -2.65
CA PHE A 72 -10.88 2.62 -2.29
C PHE A 72 -11.74 2.99 -3.50
N ASN A 73 -12.45 2.02 -4.05
CA ASN A 73 -13.47 2.30 -5.06
C ASN A 73 -14.82 2.57 -4.36
N LEU A 74 -15.17 3.85 -4.24
CA LEU A 74 -16.40 4.30 -3.57
C LEU A 74 -17.44 4.84 -4.55
N THR A 75 -17.25 4.68 -5.85
CA THR A 75 -18.11 5.27 -6.91
C THR A 75 -19.58 4.87 -6.81
N THR A 76 -19.87 3.69 -6.28
CA THR A 76 -21.22 3.13 -6.19
C THR A 76 -21.69 2.92 -4.76
N THR A 77 -21.04 3.54 -3.77
CA THR A 77 -21.40 3.35 -2.36
C THR A 77 -22.65 4.15 -2.00
N PRO A 78 -23.77 3.50 -1.62
CA PRO A 78 -24.99 4.19 -1.29
C PRO A 78 -24.83 5.12 -0.08
N GLY A 79 -25.52 6.27 -0.11
CA GLY A 79 -25.53 7.23 1.01
C GLY A 79 -24.28 8.09 1.15
N LEU A 80 -23.24 7.87 0.33
CA LEU A 80 -22.07 8.76 0.30
C LEU A 80 -22.42 10.08 -0.40
N PRO A 81 -21.97 11.24 0.15
CA PRO A 81 -22.01 12.50 -0.59
C PRO A 81 -21.24 12.38 -1.92
N ALA A 82 -21.70 13.08 -2.96
CA ALA A 82 -21.13 13.02 -4.31
C ALA A 82 -19.60 13.26 -4.35
N ALA A 83 -19.07 14.12 -3.47
CA ALA A 83 -17.64 14.39 -3.36
C ALA A 83 -16.80 13.14 -2.98
N TYR A 84 -17.40 12.14 -2.33
CA TYR A 84 -16.75 10.89 -1.94
C TYR A 84 -17.08 9.72 -2.87
N GLN A 85 -17.96 9.91 -3.88
CA GLN A 85 -18.27 8.88 -4.88
C GLN A 85 -17.21 8.84 -5.97
N ASN A 86 -15.97 8.49 -5.59
CA ASN A 86 -14.80 8.45 -6.45
C ASN A 86 -13.96 7.21 -6.17
N VAL A 87 -12.94 7.01 -7.00
CA VAL A 87 -11.85 6.09 -6.70
C VAL A 87 -10.75 6.88 -6.01
N PHE A 88 -10.35 6.43 -4.83
CA PHE A 88 -9.29 7.06 -4.07
C PHE A 88 -8.07 6.15 -3.97
N VAL A 89 -6.90 6.76 -3.93
CA VAL A 89 -5.67 6.15 -3.46
C VAL A 89 -5.46 6.57 -2.01
N TYR A 90 -5.04 5.62 -1.18
CA TYR A 90 -4.82 5.79 0.26
C TYR A 90 -3.32 5.76 0.58
N ASP A 91 -2.93 6.52 1.61
CA ASP A 91 -1.56 6.62 2.12
C ASP A 91 -0.53 7.20 1.13
N LEU A 92 -0.78 8.44 0.71
CA LEU A 92 0.16 9.19 -0.14
C LEU A 92 1.50 9.53 0.56
N ASP A 93 1.64 9.23 1.83
CA ASP A 93 2.91 9.34 2.57
C ASP A 93 3.80 8.11 2.36
N GLY A 94 3.21 7.00 1.89
CA GLY A 94 3.88 5.79 1.46
C GLY A 94 4.16 5.75 -0.04
N TRP A 95 4.36 4.54 -0.58
CA TRP A 95 4.62 4.33 -2.01
C TRP A 95 3.50 4.80 -2.94
N ASP A 96 2.29 4.96 -2.42
CA ASP A 96 1.16 5.49 -3.20
C ASP A 96 1.33 6.96 -3.60
N GLY A 97 2.16 7.70 -2.85
CA GLY A 97 2.56 9.06 -3.23
C GLY A 97 3.63 9.11 -4.34
N PHE A 98 4.21 7.98 -4.71
CA PHE A 98 5.34 7.88 -5.64
C PHE A 98 5.10 6.83 -6.74
N PRO A 99 3.98 6.91 -7.48
CA PRO A 99 3.56 5.86 -8.42
C PRO A 99 4.53 5.65 -9.58
N ASN A 100 5.14 6.74 -10.11
CA ASN A 100 6.09 6.62 -11.21
C ASN A 100 7.42 6.00 -10.73
N LYS A 101 7.88 6.35 -9.53
CA LYS A 101 9.11 5.76 -8.97
C LYS A 101 8.90 4.27 -8.61
N ARG A 102 7.73 3.90 -8.11
CA ARG A 102 7.38 2.49 -7.90
C ARG A 102 7.42 1.72 -9.21
N GLN A 103 6.80 2.26 -10.27
CA GLN A 103 6.81 1.64 -11.58
C GLN A 103 8.22 1.54 -12.17
N GLU A 104 9.03 2.59 -12.05
CA GLU A 104 10.44 2.59 -12.48
C GLU A 104 11.24 1.45 -11.81
N LEU A 105 11.03 1.22 -10.51
CA LEU A 105 11.70 0.12 -9.80
C LEU A 105 11.24 -1.25 -10.32
N LEU A 106 9.94 -1.44 -10.55
CA LEU A 106 9.42 -2.69 -11.11
C LEU A 106 9.92 -2.92 -12.54
N ASP A 107 9.95 -1.88 -13.37
CA ASP A 107 10.48 -1.94 -14.73
C ASP A 107 11.99 -2.24 -14.73
N PHE A 108 12.74 -1.70 -13.78
CA PHE A 108 14.15 -2.00 -13.60
C PHE A 108 14.37 -3.49 -13.29
N LEU A 109 13.60 -4.06 -12.36
CA LEU A 109 13.67 -5.50 -12.04
C LEU A 109 13.37 -6.37 -13.27
N ALA A 110 12.31 -6.04 -14.00
CA ALA A 110 11.90 -6.76 -15.19
C ALA A 110 12.92 -6.66 -16.33
N SER A 111 13.37 -5.44 -16.66
CA SER A 111 14.29 -5.18 -17.78
C SER A 111 15.67 -5.79 -17.57
N ASN A 112 16.11 -5.94 -16.32
CA ASN A 112 17.38 -6.58 -15.98
C ASN A 112 17.24 -8.08 -15.66
N ASN A 113 16.06 -8.66 -15.86
CA ASN A 113 15.74 -10.06 -15.54
C ASN A 113 16.10 -10.44 -14.08
N ILE A 114 15.85 -9.53 -13.14
CA ILE A 114 16.14 -9.73 -11.73
C ILE A 114 14.94 -10.47 -11.11
N GLN A 115 15.06 -11.78 -11.04
CA GLN A 115 14.01 -12.68 -10.53
C GLN A 115 14.19 -12.98 -9.04
N ASN A 116 13.20 -13.68 -8.45
CA ASN A 116 13.20 -14.12 -7.05
C ASN A 116 13.45 -12.95 -6.08
N THR A 117 12.87 -11.80 -6.38
CA THR A 117 12.90 -10.61 -5.53
C THR A 117 11.53 -10.44 -4.89
N PHE A 118 11.49 -10.13 -3.59
CA PHE A 118 10.25 -9.81 -2.90
C PHE A 118 10.47 -8.69 -1.88
N PHE A 119 9.39 -7.97 -1.58
CA PHE A 119 9.38 -6.92 -0.57
C PHE A 119 8.90 -7.47 0.78
N VAL A 120 9.48 -6.92 1.85
CA VAL A 120 8.96 -7.03 3.21
C VAL A 120 8.76 -5.63 3.77
N ALA A 121 7.61 -5.36 4.37
CA ALA A 121 7.23 -4.05 4.86
C ALA A 121 6.38 -4.13 6.13
N GLY A 122 6.10 -2.99 6.73
CA GLY A 122 5.19 -2.81 7.86
C GLY A 122 4.47 -1.47 7.76
N ASP A 123 4.40 -0.74 8.88
CA ASP A 123 3.90 0.64 9.03
C ASP A 123 2.37 0.80 8.95
N ILE A 124 1.73 0.25 7.95
CA ILE A 124 0.29 0.42 7.66
C ILE A 124 -0.64 -0.20 8.71
N HIS A 125 -0.10 -0.98 9.66
CA HIS A 125 -0.85 -1.65 10.72
C HIS A 125 -1.89 -2.67 10.24
N GLY A 126 -1.64 -3.28 9.08
CA GLY A 126 -2.44 -4.36 8.51
C GLY A 126 -1.55 -5.40 7.83
N GLY A 127 -2.00 -6.65 7.80
CA GLY A 127 -1.33 -7.74 7.10
C GLY A 127 -1.73 -7.77 5.63
N PHE A 128 -0.75 -7.81 4.70
CA PHE A 128 -1.05 -7.90 3.26
C PHE A 128 -0.09 -8.83 2.54
N VAL A 129 -0.63 -9.56 1.57
CA VAL A 129 0.13 -10.23 0.51
C VAL A 129 -0.34 -9.69 -0.82
N SER A 130 0.60 -9.24 -1.64
CA SER A 130 0.30 -8.79 -2.99
C SER A 130 1.35 -9.22 -3.99
N VAL A 131 1.05 -9.09 -5.29
CA VAL A 131 1.98 -9.35 -6.38
C VAL A 131 2.08 -8.10 -7.25
N LEU A 132 3.12 -7.32 -7.03
CA LEU A 132 3.36 -6.06 -7.74
C LEU A 132 3.76 -6.32 -9.19
N GLY A 133 3.16 -5.59 -10.13
CA GLY A 133 3.44 -5.74 -11.55
C GLY A 133 3.24 -7.17 -12.08
N GLY A 134 2.47 -8.00 -11.39
CA GLY A 134 2.21 -9.39 -11.75
C GLY A 134 3.37 -10.36 -11.50
N ALA A 135 4.48 -9.92 -10.92
CA ALA A 135 5.69 -10.75 -10.80
C ALA A 135 6.45 -10.63 -9.45
N VAL A 136 6.30 -9.52 -8.72
CA VAL A 136 7.11 -9.24 -7.52
C VAL A 136 6.25 -9.36 -6.26
N PRO A 137 6.40 -10.41 -5.45
CA PRO A 137 5.68 -10.54 -4.19
C PRO A 137 6.01 -9.41 -3.22
N ALA A 138 5.01 -8.95 -2.48
CA ALA A 138 5.17 -8.02 -1.38
C ALA A 138 4.39 -8.50 -0.16
N LEU A 139 5.08 -8.55 0.96
CA LEU A 139 4.57 -9.01 2.25
C LEU A 139 4.59 -7.82 3.21
N THR A 140 3.44 -7.45 3.73
CA THR A 140 3.34 -6.40 4.74
C THR A 140 2.87 -7.02 6.04
N THR A 141 3.63 -6.83 7.11
CA THR A 141 3.29 -7.36 8.43
C THR A 141 2.29 -6.45 9.15
N PRO A 142 1.31 -7.01 9.87
CA PRO A 142 0.45 -6.22 10.73
C PRO A 142 1.21 -5.65 11.94
N ALA A 143 0.57 -4.77 12.70
CA ALA A 143 1.08 -4.30 13.98
C ALA A 143 1.05 -5.42 15.03
N ILE A 144 2.00 -5.41 15.98
CA ILE A 144 1.99 -6.33 17.12
C ILE A 144 1.05 -5.82 18.21
N SER A 145 1.03 -4.50 18.47
CA SER A 145 0.30 -3.91 19.61
C SER A 145 -0.24 -2.50 19.36
N SER A 146 0.10 -1.87 18.26
CA SER A 146 -0.51 -0.58 17.84
C SER A 146 -1.91 -0.81 17.31
N GLY A 147 -2.76 0.21 17.32
CA GLY A 147 -4.09 0.12 16.69
C GLY A 147 -4.00 -0.41 15.26
N THR A 148 -4.98 -1.18 14.84
CA THR A 148 -5.03 -1.80 13.51
C THR A 148 -5.38 -0.76 12.43
N LEU A 149 -5.14 -1.11 11.17
CA LEU A 149 -5.57 -0.28 10.04
C LEU A 149 -7.08 -0.04 10.07
N GLN A 150 -7.87 -1.08 10.33
CA GLN A 150 -9.33 -0.96 10.39
C GLN A 150 -9.79 0.01 11.48
N GLU A 151 -9.17 0.00 12.67
CA GLU A 151 -9.46 0.97 13.73
C GLU A 151 -9.17 2.40 13.28
N SER A 152 -8.00 2.64 12.70
CA SER A 152 -7.59 3.97 12.21
C SER A 152 -8.52 4.51 11.12
N ILE A 153 -8.95 3.65 10.20
CA ILE A 153 -9.95 4.00 9.18
C ILE A 153 -11.32 4.25 9.82
N GLY A 154 -11.70 3.45 10.82
CA GLY A 154 -12.94 3.59 11.57
C GLY A 154 -13.03 4.93 12.29
N GLU A 155 -12.00 5.32 13.02
CA GLU A 155 -11.91 6.64 13.69
C GLU A 155 -12.03 7.78 12.67
N SER A 156 -11.36 7.65 11.53
CA SER A 156 -11.40 8.63 10.44
C SER A 156 -12.80 8.74 9.83
N ALA A 157 -13.47 7.61 9.59
CA ALA A 157 -14.83 7.57 9.05
C ALA A 157 -15.84 8.23 10.00
N LEU A 158 -15.73 7.97 11.29
CA LEU A 158 -16.56 8.63 12.32
C LEU A 158 -16.30 10.13 12.40
N ALA A 159 -15.04 10.54 12.32
CA ALA A 159 -14.66 11.97 12.30
C ALA A 159 -15.18 12.71 11.07
N LEU A 160 -15.37 12.01 9.95
CA LEU A 160 -16.01 12.52 8.73
C LEU A 160 -17.55 12.50 8.79
N GLY A 161 -18.12 11.97 9.87
CA GLY A 161 -19.57 11.93 10.08
C GLY A 161 -20.25 10.73 9.42
N PHE A 162 -19.54 9.63 9.17
CA PHE A 162 -20.13 8.38 8.70
C PHE A 162 -20.59 7.53 9.90
N PRO A 163 -21.91 7.38 10.15
CA PRO A 163 -22.39 6.56 11.26
C PRO A 163 -22.02 5.09 11.10
N ILE A 164 -21.81 4.38 12.21
CA ILE A 164 -21.38 2.95 12.24
C ILE A 164 -22.34 2.06 11.45
N ASP A 165 -23.64 2.34 11.46
CA ASP A 165 -24.69 1.61 10.75
C ASP A 165 -24.91 2.07 9.32
N SER A 166 -24.13 3.04 8.83
CA SER A 166 -24.26 3.55 7.46
C SER A 166 -23.65 2.61 6.42
N PRO A 167 -24.20 2.56 5.19
CA PRO A 167 -23.57 1.81 4.09
C PRO A 167 -22.13 2.25 3.78
N ALA A 168 -21.83 3.54 4.00
CA ALA A 168 -20.49 4.09 3.84
C ALA A 168 -19.52 3.50 4.85
N TYR A 169 -19.88 3.47 6.13
CA TYR A 169 -19.05 2.85 7.16
C TYR A 169 -18.87 1.34 6.91
N ALA A 170 -19.95 0.65 6.55
CA ALA A 170 -19.88 -0.76 6.20
C ALA A 170 -18.89 -1.03 5.06
N LYS A 171 -18.87 -0.17 4.02
CA LYS A 171 -17.94 -0.32 2.88
C LYS A 171 -16.49 -0.04 3.27
N VAL A 172 -16.22 1.07 3.95
CA VAL A 172 -14.82 1.52 4.18
C VAL A 172 -14.19 0.96 5.46
N VAL A 173 -14.99 0.43 6.40
CA VAL A 173 -14.52 -0.09 7.68
C VAL A 173 -14.87 -1.56 7.86
N ALA A 174 -16.17 -1.91 7.98
CA ALA A 174 -16.55 -3.28 8.30
C ALA A 174 -16.18 -4.31 7.20
N ASN A 175 -16.06 -3.86 5.94
CA ASN A 175 -15.62 -4.67 4.80
C ASN A 175 -14.30 -4.16 4.22
N LEU A 176 -13.41 -3.62 5.05
CA LEU A 176 -12.19 -2.95 4.59
C LEU A 176 -11.33 -3.87 3.71
N ASP A 177 -11.03 -5.08 4.16
CA ASP A 177 -10.22 -6.04 3.41
C ASP A 177 -10.79 -6.33 2.02
N LYS A 178 -12.09 -6.60 1.98
CA LYS A 178 -12.81 -6.82 0.71
C LYS A 178 -12.75 -5.59 -0.19
N THR A 179 -12.91 -4.39 0.38
CA THR A 179 -12.88 -3.14 -0.36
C THR A 179 -11.51 -2.87 -0.98
N LEU A 180 -10.43 -3.15 -0.23
CA LEU A 180 -9.06 -3.01 -0.73
C LEU A 180 -8.75 -4.05 -1.81
N GLN A 181 -9.14 -5.31 -1.63
CA GLN A 181 -8.96 -6.37 -2.64
C GLN A 181 -9.76 -6.10 -3.92
N GLU A 182 -11.01 -5.61 -3.80
CA GLU A 182 -11.81 -5.19 -4.97
C GLU A 182 -11.20 -3.98 -5.68
N GLY A 183 -10.59 -3.06 -4.93
CA GLY A 183 -9.93 -1.87 -5.47
C GLY A 183 -8.59 -2.20 -6.16
N ASN A 184 -7.84 -3.14 -5.61
CA ASN A 184 -6.56 -3.58 -6.15
C ASN A 184 -6.45 -5.11 -6.19
N PRO A 185 -6.70 -5.74 -7.36
CA PRO A 185 -6.62 -7.19 -7.53
C PRO A 185 -5.21 -7.79 -7.31
N ALA A 186 -4.17 -6.96 -7.22
CA ALA A 186 -2.83 -7.42 -6.84
C ALA A 186 -2.78 -7.90 -5.38
N ILE A 187 -3.70 -7.44 -4.53
CA ILE A 187 -3.83 -7.88 -3.13
C ILE A 187 -4.52 -9.25 -3.12
N THR A 188 -3.76 -10.28 -2.81
CA THR A 188 -4.25 -11.67 -2.75
C THR A 188 -4.68 -12.10 -1.34
N PHE A 189 -4.20 -11.36 -0.32
CA PHE A 189 -4.57 -11.55 1.08
C PHE A 189 -4.53 -10.22 1.81
N SER A 190 -5.46 -9.99 2.73
CA SER A 190 -5.43 -8.88 3.67
C SER A 190 -6.05 -9.27 5.02
N ALA A 191 -5.52 -8.67 6.08
CA ALA A 191 -5.98 -8.79 7.46
C ALA A 191 -5.78 -7.41 8.12
N SER A 192 -6.74 -6.54 7.94
CA SER A 192 -6.68 -5.14 8.38
C SER A 192 -7.12 -4.93 9.84
N ASP A 193 -7.75 -5.94 10.44
CA ASP A 193 -8.35 -5.94 11.78
C ASP A 193 -7.60 -6.82 12.78
N GLN A 194 -6.45 -7.39 12.43
CA GLN A 194 -5.72 -8.33 13.25
C GLN A 194 -4.33 -7.81 13.59
N HIS A 195 -3.86 -8.20 14.78
CA HIS A 195 -2.47 -8.06 15.19
C HIS A 195 -1.65 -9.28 14.78
N GLY A 196 -0.33 -9.16 14.78
CA GLY A 196 0.52 -10.32 14.48
C GLY A 196 1.85 -9.96 13.87
N PHE A 197 2.46 -10.96 13.24
CA PHE A 197 3.76 -10.85 12.56
C PHE A 197 3.86 -11.87 11.44
N VAL A 198 4.88 -11.69 10.61
CA VAL A 198 5.20 -12.59 9.49
C VAL A 198 6.56 -13.21 9.72
N ILE A 199 6.65 -14.53 9.56
CA ILE A 199 7.92 -15.24 9.45
C ILE A 199 8.15 -15.56 7.98
N VAL A 200 9.34 -15.20 7.47
CA VAL A 200 9.76 -15.58 6.13
C VAL A 200 10.95 -16.53 6.24
N GLU A 201 10.74 -17.77 5.80
CA GLU A 201 11.78 -18.80 5.73
C GLU A 201 12.29 -18.87 4.29
N VAL A 202 13.60 -18.67 4.11
CA VAL A 202 14.23 -18.70 2.80
C VAL A 202 15.11 -19.94 2.71
N GLY A 203 14.64 -20.91 1.91
CA GLY A 203 15.34 -22.16 1.65
C GLY A 203 16.29 -22.09 0.44
N GLU A 204 16.81 -23.24 0.04
CA GLU A 204 17.66 -23.34 -1.14
C GLU A 204 16.86 -23.21 -2.46
N THR A 205 15.59 -23.61 -2.46
CA THR A 205 14.76 -23.67 -3.66
C THR A 205 13.58 -22.73 -3.65
N ASP A 206 13.07 -22.37 -2.49
CA ASP A 206 11.85 -21.62 -2.27
C ASP A 206 11.97 -20.62 -1.12
N ALA A 207 11.03 -19.71 -1.02
CA ALA A 207 10.81 -18.86 0.14
C ALA A 207 9.34 -18.99 0.55
N GLN A 208 9.09 -19.22 1.84
CA GLN A 208 7.76 -19.37 2.42
C GLN A 208 7.50 -18.27 3.44
N ALA A 209 6.32 -17.64 3.36
CA ALA A 209 5.87 -16.67 4.35
C ALA A 209 4.69 -17.22 5.14
N THR A 210 4.77 -17.14 6.47
CA THR A 210 3.70 -17.55 7.39
C THR A 210 3.24 -16.36 8.20
N PHE A 211 1.97 -15.99 8.09
CA PHE A 211 1.34 -14.97 8.91
C PHE A 211 0.81 -15.59 10.20
N HIS A 212 1.27 -15.07 11.34
CA HIS A 212 0.79 -15.40 12.67
C HIS A 212 -0.11 -14.28 13.13
N LEU A 213 -1.41 -14.51 13.10
CA LEU A 213 -2.43 -13.49 13.34
C LEU A 213 -3.19 -13.78 14.63
N ILE A 214 -3.53 -12.73 15.36
CA ILE A 214 -4.31 -12.75 16.59
C ILE A 214 -5.44 -11.74 16.44
N SER A 215 -6.66 -12.16 16.76
CA SER A 215 -7.82 -11.27 16.73
C SER A 215 -7.72 -10.20 17.82
N GLN A 216 -8.30 -9.02 17.60
CA GLN A 216 -8.33 -7.94 18.61
C GLN A 216 -8.96 -8.36 19.92
N SER A 217 -9.88 -9.35 19.92
CA SER A 217 -10.53 -9.87 21.12
C SER A 217 -9.63 -10.75 21.98
N GLU A 218 -8.44 -11.08 21.52
CA GLU A 218 -7.46 -11.96 22.19
C GLU A 218 -6.21 -11.22 22.69
N VAL A 219 -6.17 -9.89 22.52
CA VAL A 219 -5.05 -9.00 22.93
C VAL A 219 -5.34 -8.27 24.23
#